data_f9c88685a5d282f9f9d64b46324e8cfa
#
_entry.id   f9c88685a5d282f9f9d64b46324e8cfa
#
_cell.length_a   1.000
_cell.length_b   1.000
_cell.length_c   1.000
_cell.angle_alpha   90.00
_cell.angle_beta   90.00
_cell.angle_gamma   90.00
#
_symmetry.space_group_name_H-M   'P 1'
#
loop_
_entity.id
_entity.type
_entity.pdbx_description
1 polymer ?
#
loop_
_entity_poly.entity_id
_entity_poly.type
_entity_poly.pdbx_seq_one_letter_code
_entity_poly.pdbx_strand_id
1 'polypeptide(L)'
;MDTNKVNIDVFESGEGIPIIYTHGWADDRTAWDGVIQLLSEGFRNIAWSIRGHGESDAPPPGNYTRDHTLGDLTQIVDMANSPVVLVGHSLGGYLSLAFCLKHPEKVKALVLIAAGPGFRKEETREQWNASVRASAKEMDIPDGSEEAALHIDSWVIDSLSEISAPVLVIVGENDKRFAASMAVFQKYLDVRESVVVPGAGHSVHRKYSSAVGSAIQRFLSILPS
;
A
#
# COMPACT_ATOMS: atom_id res chain seq x y z
N MET A 1 -24.49 -6.53 18.08
CA MET A 1 -23.80 -6.97 16.84
C MET A 1 -22.45 -6.29 16.84
N ASP A 2 -21.40 -7.05 16.68
CA ASP A 2 -20.02 -6.50 16.61
C ASP A 2 -19.88 -5.78 15.26
N THR A 3 -20.01 -4.47 15.26
CA THR A 3 -19.94 -3.61 14.06
C THR A 3 -18.54 -3.54 13.44
N ASN A 4 -17.56 -4.24 14.02
CA ASN A 4 -16.17 -4.29 13.57
C ASN A 4 -15.88 -5.46 12.62
N LYS A 5 -16.77 -6.42 12.46
CA LYS A 5 -16.54 -7.57 11.58
C LYS A 5 -16.99 -7.24 10.15
N VAL A 6 -16.02 -6.87 9.31
CA VAL A 6 -16.18 -6.59 7.88
C VAL A 6 -15.68 -7.79 7.11
N ASN A 7 -16.45 -8.29 6.13
CA ASN A 7 -15.94 -9.30 5.22
C ASN A 7 -15.02 -8.64 4.20
N ILE A 8 -13.80 -9.11 4.11
CA ILE A 8 -12.77 -8.59 3.22
C ILE A 8 -12.65 -9.51 2.01
N ASP A 9 -12.72 -8.94 0.83
CA ASP A 9 -12.46 -9.62 -0.43
C ASP A 9 -10.96 -9.90 -0.57
N VAL A 10 -10.59 -11.18 -0.63
CA VAL A 10 -9.21 -11.66 -0.69
C VAL A 10 -9.06 -12.65 -1.84
N PHE A 11 -8.03 -12.47 -2.63
CA PHE A 11 -7.55 -13.42 -3.62
C PHE A 11 -6.20 -13.98 -3.17
N GLU A 12 -6.05 -15.30 -3.26
CA GLU A 12 -4.80 -15.97 -2.91
C GLU A 12 -4.38 -16.94 -4.01
N SER A 13 -3.07 -16.97 -4.33
CA SER A 13 -2.50 -17.90 -5.30
C SER A 13 -1.02 -18.17 -5.05
N GLY A 14 -0.54 -19.33 -5.51
CA GLY A 14 0.84 -19.74 -5.40
C GLY A 14 1.26 -20.20 -3.99
N GLU A 15 2.51 -20.56 -3.86
CA GLU A 15 3.14 -21.04 -2.63
C GLU A 15 4.54 -20.44 -2.49
N GLY A 16 5.06 -20.33 -1.27
CA GLY A 16 6.40 -19.80 -0.99
C GLY A 16 6.38 -18.51 -0.17
N ILE A 17 7.22 -17.53 -0.51
CA ILE A 17 7.33 -16.27 0.23
C ILE A 17 6.01 -15.51 0.13
N PRO A 18 5.36 -15.16 1.26
CA PRO A 18 4.09 -14.45 1.22
C PRO A 18 4.27 -12.98 0.84
N ILE A 19 3.51 -12.56 -0.16
CA ILE A 19 3.43 -11.17 -0.61
C ILE A 19 2.00 -10.69 -0.44
N ILE A 20 1.81 -9.60 0.33
CA ILE A 20 0.51 -8.97 0.51
C ILE A 20 0.44 -7.72 -0.36
N TYR A 21 -0.58 -7.65 -1.21
CA TYR A 21 -0.79 -6.53 -2.14
C TYR A 21 -1.93 -5.65 -1.66
N THR A 22 -1.64 -4.38 -1.37
CA THR A 22 -2.61 -3.37 -0.96
C THR A 22 -2.75 -2.29 -2.03
N HIS A 23 -3.95 -2.13 -2.56
CA HIS A 23 -4.25 -1.18 -3.65
C HIS A 23 -4.34 0.27 -3.16
N GLY A 24 -4.49 1.22 -4.09
CA GLY A 24 -4.70 2.63 -3.83
C GLY A 24 -6.17 2.97 -3.56
N TRP A 25 -6.43 4.20 -3.11
CA TRP A 25 -7.80 4.69 -2.90
C TRP A 25 -8.62 4.62 -4.20
N ALA A 26 -9.89 4.23 -4.08
CA ALA A 26 -10.83 4.04 -5.19
C ALA A 26 -10.37 2.99 -6.23
N ASP A 27 -9.58 2.01 -5.81
CA ASP A 27 -9.14 0.86 -6.60
C ASP A 27 -9.60 -0.43 -5.89
N ASP A 28 -9.18 -1.59 -6.34
CA ASP A 28 -9.48 -2.89 -5.74
C ASP A 28 -8.33 -3.89 -5.96
N ARG A 29 -8.48 -5.12 -5.43
CA ARG A 29 -7.44 -6.15 -5.53
C ARG A 29 -7.06 -6.54 -6.96
N THR A 30 -7.98 -6.38 -7.93
CA THR A 30 -7.71 -6.75 -9.34
C THR A 30 -6.64 -5.87 -9.98
N ALA A 31 -6.30 -4.73 -9.35
CA ALA A 31 -5.17 -3.89 -9.74
C ALA A 31 -3.85 -4.66 -9.85
N TRP A 32 -3.75 -5.79 -9.15
CA TRP A 32 -2.53 -6.57 -9.02
C TRP A 32 -2.45 -7.78 -9.94
N ASP A 33 -3.52 -8.12 -10.67
CA ASP A 33 -3.61 -9.35 -11.49
C ASP A 33 -2.41 -9.48 -12.45
N GLY A 34 -2.05 -8.39 -13.15
CA GLY A 34 -0.92 -8.39 -14.07
C GLY A 34 0.45 -8.54 -13.40
N VAL A 35 0.61 -8.09 -12.15
CA VAL A 35 1.84 -8.27 -11.36
C VAL A 35 1.90 -9.68 -10.80
N ILE A 36 0.80 -10.18 -10.23
CA ILE A 36 0.69 -11.52 -9.63
C ILE A 36 0.97 -12.61 -10.67
N GLN A 37 0.48 -12.44 -11.90
CA GLN A 37 0.74 -13.38 -12.99
C GLN A 37 2.24 -13.57 -13.26
N LEU A 38 3.06 -12.53 -13.04
CA LEU A 38 4.52 -12.57 -13.23
C LEU A 38 5.27 -13.12 -12.01
N LEU A 39 4.63 -13.16 -10.85
CA LEU A 39 5.18 -13.60 -9.57
C LEU A 39 4.51 -14.90 -9.10
N SER A 40 4.14 -15.79 -10.03
CA SER A 40 3.41 -17.03 -9.71
C SER A 40 4.31 -18.14 -9.13
N GLU A 41 5.60 -18.14 -9.44
CA GLU A 41 6.55 -19.17 -8.99
C GLU A 41 7.36 -18.70 -7.79
N GLY A 42 7.32 -19.47 -6.69
CA GLY A 42 8.09 -19.22 -5.47
C GLY A 42 7.47 -18.19 -4.53
N PHE A 43 6.30 -17.65 -4.88
CA PHE A 43 5.60 -16.65 -4.06
C PHE A 43 4.16 -17.08 -3.79
N ARG A 44 3.73 -16.86 -2.55
CA ARG A 44 2.33 -16.92 -2.12
C ARG A 44 1.75 -15.52 -2.20
N ASN A 45 0.97 -15.26 -3.22
CA ASN A 45 0.43 -13.94 -3.52
C ASN A 45 -0.95 -13.78 -2.86
N ILE A 46 -1.12 -12.75 -2.04
CA ILE A 46 -2.38 -12.42 -1.35
C ILE A 46 -2.73 -10.98 -1.70
N ALA A 47 -3.74 -10.79 -2.54
CA ALA A 47 -4.29 -9.48 -2.87
C ALA A 47 -5.63 -9.29 -2.19
N TRP A 48 -5.91 -8.13 -1.63
CA TRP A 48 -7.12 -7.85 -0.91
C TRP A 48 -7.70 -6.48 -1.28
N SER A 49 -9.01 -6.35 -1.19
CA SER A 49 -9.70 -5.07 -1.35
C SER A 49 -9.90 -4.43 0.01
N ILE A 50 -9.48 -3.17 0.16
CA ILE A 50 -9.70 -2.38 1.37
C ILE A 50 -11.21 -2.29 1.63
N ARG A 51 -11.64 -2.28 2.92
CA ARG A 51 -13.06 -2.06 3.28
C ARG A 51 -13.68 -0.93 2.47
N GLY A 52 -14.89 -1.14 1.96
CA GLY A 52 -15.58 -0.21 1.07
C GLY A 52 -15.05 -0.15 -0.36
N HIS A 53 -14.16 -1.08 -0.75
CA HIS A 53 -13.63 -1.17 -2.11
C HIS A 53 -13.80 -2.59 -2.67
N GLY A 54 -13.92 -2.70 -3.99
CA GLY A 54 -14.13 -3.99 -4.65
C GLY A 54 -15.34 -4.74 -4.08
N GLU A 55 -15.16 -6.01 -3.77
CA GLU A 55 -16.19 -6.88 -3.18
C GLU A 55 -16.12 -6.93 -1.63
N SER A 56 -15.29 -6.09 -0.99
CA SER A 56 -15.27 -5.96 0.46
C SER A 56 -16.50 -5.22 0.96
N ASP A 57 -16.98 -5.61 2.15
CA ASP A 57 -18.11 -4.93 2.78
C ASP A 57 -17.85 -3.42 2.95
N ALA A 58 -18.92 -2.64 2.80
CA ALA A 58 -18.93 -1.21 3.01
C ALA A 58 -19.63 -0.87 4.34
N PRO A 59 -18.88 -0.75 5.45
CA PRO A 59 -19.46 -0.36 6.73
C PRO A 59 -19.95 1.10 6.72
N PRO A 60 -20.77 1.52 7.69
CA PRO A 60 -21.19 2.92 7.80
C PRO A 60 -20.00 3.88 7.98
N PRO A 61 -20.16 5.19 7.61
CA PRO A 61 -19.15 6.23 7.86
C PRO A 61 -18.62 6.22 9.29
N GLY A 62 -17.34 6.57 9.48
CA GLY A 62 -16.63 6.47 10.77
C GLY A 62 -15.93 5.13 10.98
N ASN A 63 -16.09 4.16 10.07
CA ASN A 63 -15.48 2.84 10.17
C ASN A 63 -14.43 2.57 9.08
N TYR A 64 -13.92 3.61 8.43
CA TYR A 64 -12.90 3.50 7.38
C TYR A 64 -11.54 4.10 7.77
N THR A 65 -11.37 4.49 9.02
CA THR A 65 -10.14 5.14 9.48
C THR A 65 -8.91 4.29 9.21
N ARG A 66 -7.72 4.93 9.24
CA ARG A 66 -6.43 4.23 9.17
C ARG A 66 -6.36 3.03 10.12
N ASP A 67 -6.83 3.18 11.36
CA ASP A 67 -6.74 2.10 12.35
C ASP A 67 -7.70 0.94 12.04
N HIS A 68 -8.89 1.19 11.52
CA HIS A 68 -9.77 0.13 11.02
C HIS A 68 -9.13 -0.64 9.87
N THR A 69 -8.56 0.07 8.89
CA THR A 69 -7.90 -0.55 7.73
C THR A 69 -6.63 -1.32 8.13
N LEU A 70 -5.87 -0.82 9.10
CA LEU A 70 -4.72 -1.55 9.66
C LEU A 70 -5.16 -2.81 10.42
N GLY A 71 -6.33 -2.77 11.07
CA GLY A 71 -6.93 -3.94 11.70
C GLY A 71 -7.25 -5.04 10.69
N ASP A 72 -7.80 -4.68 9.52
CA ASP A 72 -8.02 -5.63 8.41
C ASP A 72 -6.69 -6.17 7.88
N LEU A 73 -5.72 -5.28 7.60
CA LEU A 73 -4.40 -5.70 7.13
C LEU A 73 -3.72 -6.65 8.12
N THR A 74 -3.92 -6.46 9.43
CA THR A 74 -3.41 -7.39 10.46
C THR A 74 -3.98 -8.79 10.26
N GLN A 75 -5.28 -8.91 10.04
CA GLN A 75 -5.91 -10.21 9.80
C GLN A 75 -5.38 -10.87 8.52
N ILE A 76 -5.19 -10.10 7.44
CA ILE A 76 -4.63 -10.60 6.18
C ILE A 76 -3.17 -11.08 6.37
N VAL A 77 -2.35 -10.30 7.07
CA VAL A 77 -0.95 -10.67 7.35
C VAL A 77 -0.87 -11.92 8.23
N ASP A 78 -1.75 -12.06 9.21
CA ASP A 78 -1.79 -13.22 10.10
C ASP A 78 -2.15 -14.53 9.38
N MET A 79 -2.83 -14.47 8.23
CA MET A 79 -3.06 -15.65 7.37
C MET A 79 -1.77 -16.25 6.81
N ALA A 80 -0.70 -15.46 6.72
CA ALA A 80 0.58 -15.91 6.17
C ALA A 80 1.37 -16.81 7.13
N ASN A 81 1.17 -16.68 8.45
CA ASN A 81 1.89 -17.40 9.51
C ASN A 81 3.43 -17.24 9.48
N SER A 82 3.92 -16.19 8.83
CA SER A 82 5.35 -15.85 8.70
C SER A 82 5.50 -14.38 8.30
N PRO A 83 6.67 -13.75 8.47
CA PRO A 83 6.89 -12.40 7.99
C PRO A 83 6.64 -12.26 6.48
N VAL A 84 5.96 -11.20 6.09
CA VAL A 84 5.47 -10.96 4.73
C VAL A 84 6.22 -9.85 4.01
N VAL A 85 6.18 -9.86 2.70
CA VAL A 85 6.51 -8.70 1.87
C VAL A 85 5.22 -7.88 1.67
N LEU A 86 5.23 -6.61 2.05
CA LEU A 86 4.11 -5.70 1.80
C LEU A 86 4.37 -4.92 0.51
N VAL A 87 3.48 -5.07 -0.46
CA VAL A 87 3.47 -4.34 -1.73
C VAL A 87 2.29 -3.39 -1.71
N GLY A 88 2.55 -2.09 -1.67
CA GLY A 88 1.49 -1.10 -1.56
C GLY A 88 1.56 -0.01 -2.63
N HIS A 89 0.44 0.26 -3.29
CA HIS A 89 0.28 1.37 -4.21
C HIS A 89 -0.40 2.55 -3.52
N SER A 90 0.16 3.76 -3.67
CA SER A 90 -0.47 5.01 -3.21
C SER A 90 -0.90 4.90 -1.72
N LEU A 91 -2.20 4.91 -1.41
CA LEU A 91 -2.74 4.65 -0.07
C LEU A 91 -2.20 3.34 0.51
N GLY A 92 -2.17 2.25 -0.28
CA GLY A 92 -1.65 0.96 0.17
C GLY A 92 -0.19 1.02 0.61
N GLY A 93 0.63 1.86 -0.04
CA GLY A 93 2.02 2.08 0.38
C GLY A 93 2.12 2.85 1.72
N TYR A 94 1.26 3.85 1.93
CA TYR A 94 1.15 4.55 3.22
C TYR A 94 0.72 3.60 4.34
N LEU A 95 -0.29 2.75 4.08
CA LEU A 95 -0.75 1.74 5.03
C LEU A 95 0.33 0.69 5.33
N SER A 96 1.13 0.29 4.33
CA SER A 96 2.26 -0.62 4.51
C SER A 96 3.34 -0.04 5.43
N LEU A 97 3.66 1.27 5.30
CA LEU A 97 4.55 1.97 6.21
C LEU A 97 3.99 2.01 7.63
N ALA A 98 2.72 2.39 7.78
CA ALA A 98 2.04 2.47 9.07
C ALA A 98 1.96 1.09 9.74
N PHE A 99 1.70 0.02 8.98
CA PHE A 99 1.70 -1.34 9.48
C PHE A 99 3.08 -1.79 9.95
N CYS A 100 4.12 -1.53 9.15
CA CYS A 100 5.49 -1.89 9.49
C CYS A 100 5.98 -1.20 10.77
N LEU A 101 5.57 0.04 11.02
CA LEU A 101 5.86 0.76 12.28
C LEU A 101 5.17 0.14 13.49
N LYS A 102 3.96 -0.42 13.33
CA LYS A 102 3.23 -1.09 14.43
C LYS A 102 3.68 -2.54 14.65
N HIS A 103 4.11 -3.23 13.61
CA HIS A 103 4.39 -4.66 13.59
C HIS A 103 5.66 -4.99 12.79
N PRO A 104 6.82 -4.42 13.17
CA PRO A 104 8.07 -4.60 12.41
C PRO A 104 8.49 -6.07 12.28
N GLU A 105 8.18 -6.91 13.27
CA GLU A 105 8.48 -8.33 13.30
C GLU A 105 7.70 -9.15 12.26
N LYS A 106 6.58 -8.61 11.75
CA LYS A 106 5.73 -9.25 10.74
C LYS A 106 6.12 -8.87 9.31
N VAL A 107 7.06 -7.95 9.12
CA VAL A 107 7.39 -7.41 7.79
C VAL A 107 8.81 -7.79 7.38
N LYS A 108 8.92 -8.60 6.35
CA LYS A 108 10.22 -9.01 5.75
C LYS A 108 10.79 -7.91 4.85
N ALA A 109 9.96 -7.22 4.09
CA ALA A 109 10.36 -6.16 3.16
C ALA A 109 9.16 -5.29 2.75
N LEU A 110 9.44 -4.10 2.23
CA LEU A 110 8.44 -3.16 1.72
C LEU A 110 8.68 -2.87 0.22
N VAL A 111 7.61 -2.83 -0.55
CA VAL A 111 7.60 -2.33 -1.93
C VAL A 111 6.60 -1.16 -2.00
N LEU A 112 7.12 0.03 -2.17
CA LEU A 112 6.35 1.28 -2.16
C LEU A 112 6.20 1.79 -3.59
N ILE A 113 4.98 1.73 -4.11
CA ILE A 113 4.68 2.08 -5.50
C ILE A 113 3.85 3.36 -5.53
N ALA A 114 4.39 4.43 -6.12
CA ALA A 114 3.71 5.72 -6.25
C ALA A 114 3.08 6.17 -4.91
N ALA A 115 3.80 6.00 -3.81
CA ALA A 115 3.33 6.23 -2.45
C ALA A 115 4.06 7.40 -1.78
N GLY A 116 3.45 7.94 -0.74
CA GLY A 116 4.04 8.97 0.11
C GLY A 116 3.93 8.61 1.59
N PRO A 117 4.82 9.15 2.44
CA PRO A 117 4.82 8.88 3.88
C PRO A 117 3.86 9.78 4.68
N GLY A 118 3.04 10.58 4.02
CA GLY A 118 2.21 11.61 4.65
C GLY A 118 2.94 12.96 4.76
N PHE A 119 2.44 13.83 5.65
CA PHE A 119 2.87 15.22 5.72
C PHE A 119 3.18 15.65 7.17
N ARG A 120 4.30 16.35 7.39
CA ARG A 120 4.66 16.91 8.69
C ARG A 120 3.84 18.15 9.04
N LYS A 121 3.67 19.04 8.05
CA LYS A 121 2.96 20.32 8.25
C LYS A 121 1.45 20.08 8.26
N GLU A 122 0.78 20.57 9.30
CA GLU A 122 -0.67 20.48 9.44
C GLU A 122 -1.40 21.14 8.27
N GLU A 123 -0.97 22.33 7.84
CA GLU A 123 -1.56 23.01 6.69
C GLU A 123 -1.54 22.13 5.42
N THR A 124 -0.43 21.41 5.16
CA THR A 124 -0.32 20.53 3.99
C THR A 124 -1.20 19.30 4.13
N ARG A 125 -1.36 18.76 5.37
CA ARG A 125 -2.31 17.68 5.65
C ARG A 125 -3.74 18.11 5.38
N GLU A 126 -4.13 19.29 5.87
CA GLU A 126 -5.48 19.80 5.66
C GLU A 126 -5.77 20.10 4.19
N GLN A 127 -4.81 20.62 3.43
CA GLN A 127 -4.94 20.79 1.98
C GLN A 127 -5.15 19.44 1.28
N TRP A 128 -4.38 18.41 1.65
CA TRP A 128 -4.57 17.04 1.15
C TRP A 128 -5.95 16.51 1.51
N ASN A 129 -6.32 16.56 2.78
CA ASN A 129 -7.60 16.07 3.28
C ASN A 129 -8.78 16.76 2.60
N ALA A 130 -8.69 18.07 2.39
CA ALA A 130 -9.71 18.83 1.65
C ALA A 130 -9.83 18.34 0.19
N SER A 131 -8.69 18.05 -0.48
CA SER A 131 -8.71 17.54 -1.84
C SER A 131 -9.29 16.13 -1.93
N VAL A 132 -9.00 15.25 -0.96
CA VAL A 132 -9.59 13.91 -0.87
C VAL A 132 -11.10 13.99 -0.69
N ARG A 133 -11.59 14.78 0.26
CA ARG A 133 -13.03 14.98 0.49
C ARG A 133 -13.74 15.60 -0.73
N ALA A 134 -13.08 16.48 -1.46
CA ALA A 134 -13.65 17.06 -2.67
C ALA A 134 -13.77 16.01 -3.79
N SER A 135 -12.70 15.20 -4.00
CA SER A 135 -12.72 14.13 -5.00
C SER A 135 -13.74 13.04 -4.67
N ALA A 136 -13.91 12.70 -3.40
CA ALA A 136 -14.87 11.68 -2.97
C ALA A 136 -16.31 11.99 -3.41
N LYS A 137 -16.68 13.28 -3.43
CA LYS A 137 -18.02 13.72 -3.86
C LYS A 137 -18.31 13.49 -5.34
N GLU A 138 -17.27 13.31 -6.15
CA GLU A 138 -17.36 13.10 -7.60
C GLU A 138 -17.13 11.63 -7.98
N MET A 139 -16.80 10.78 -7.00
CA MET A 139 -16.53 9.37 -7.21
C MET A 139 -17.72 8.51 -6.80
N ASP A 140 -17.92 7.39 -7.49
CA ASP A 140 -18.87 6.36 -7.12
C ASP A 140 -18.22 5.41 -6.08
N ILE A 141 -18.12 5.88 -4.85
CA ILE A 141 -17.55 5.15 -3.70
C ILE A 141 -18.50 5.24 -2.49
N PRO A 142 -18.46 4.28 -1.57
CA PRO A 142 -19.28 4.32 -0.36
C PRO A 142 -19.01 5.57 0.49
N ASP A 143 -20.07 6.15 1.04
CA ASP A 143 -20.00 7.31 1.94
C ASP A 143 -19.04 7.03 3.11
N GLY A 144 -18.09 7.93 3.33
CA GLY A 144 -17.10 7.84 4.40
C GLY A 144 -15.86 7.02 4.04
N SER A 145 -15.84 6.30 2.90
CA SER A 145 -14.68 5.48 2.51
C SER A 145 -13.42 6.32 2.25
N GLU A 146 -13.56 7.62 2.00
CA GLU A 146 -12.44 8.55 1.89
C GLU A 146 -11.65 8.70 3.20
N GLU A 147 -12.23 8.35 4.35
CA GLU A 147 -11.53 8.41 5.65
C GLU A 147 -10.21 7.61 5.64
N ALA A 148 -10.16 6.51 4.88
CA ALA A 148 -8.94 5.69 4.74
C ALA A 148 -7.77 6.47 4.12
N ALA A 149 -8.06 7.45 3.25
CA ALA A 149 -7.06 8.26 2.54
C ALA A 149 -6.73 9.58 3.25
N LEU A 150 -7.36 9.87 4.41
CA LEU A 150 -7.07 11.07 5.18
C LEU A 150 -5.80 10.90 6.02
N HIS A 151 -5.01 11.96 6.09
CA HIS A 151 -3.88 12.05 7.03
C HIS A 151 -4.31 12.77 8.30
N ILE A 152 -4.38 12.05 9.41
CA ILE A 152 -4.83 12.58 10.71
C ILE A 152 -3.68 13.16 11.56
N ASP A 153 -2.45 12.73 11.28
CA ASP A 153 -1.25 13.12 12.02
C ASP A 153 0.00 13.05 11.12
N SER A 154 1.17 13.33 11.70
CA SER A 154 2.48 13.20 11.05
C SER A 154 3.25 11.95 11.50
N TRP A 155 2.62 11.06 12.27
CA TRP A 155 3.30 9.93 12.90
C TRP A 155 4.13 9.10 11.91
N VAL A 156 3.56 8.68 10.77
CA VAL A 156 4.28 7.82 9.82
C VAL A 156 5.52 8.50 9.25
N ILE A 157 5.42 9.74 8.80
CA ILE A 157 6.57 10.47 8.22
C ILE A 157 7.63 10.81 9.27
N ASP A 158 7.24 11.00 10.53
CA ASP A 158 8.18 11.31 11.62
C ASP A 158 8.92 10.08 12.12
N SER A 159 8.28 8.89 12.03
CA SER A 159 8.83 7.61 12.49
C SER A 159 9.52 6.79 11.39
N LEU A 160 9.68 7.30 10.16
CA LEU A 160 10.26 6.53 9.05
C LEU A 160 11.60 5.88 9.39
N SER A 161 12.46 6.55 10.17
CA SER A 161 13.77 6.02 10.56
C SER A 161 13.73 4.82 11.52
N GLU A 162 12.55 4.49 12.06
CA GLU A 162 12.33 3.31 12.90
C GLU A 162 12.10 2.05 12.05
N ILE A 163 11.82 2.20 10.76
CA ILE A 163 11.62 1.08 9.83
C ILE A 163 12.99 0.53 9.41
N SER A 164 13.26 -0.71 9.80
CA SER A 164 14.49 -1.44 9.46
C SER A 164 14.34 -2.40 8.27
N ALA A 165 13.11 -2.66 7.85
CA ALA A 165 12.83 -3.53 6.71
C ALA A 165 13.44 -2.95 5.42
N PRO A 166 14.07 -3.77 4.54
CA PRO A 166 14.56 -3.33 3.25
C PRO A 166 13.42 -2.88 2.33
N VAL A 167 13.67 -1.86 1.51
CA VAL A 167 12.65 -1.18 0.72
C VAL A 167 13.01 -1.13 -0.76
N LEU A 168 12.02 -1.45 -1.61
CA LEU A 168 11.99 -1.10 -3.03
C LEU A 168 11.03 0.08 -3.23
N VAL A 169 11.48 1.11 -3.95
CA VAL A 169 10.61 2.24 -4.32
C VAL A 169 10.41 2.25 -5.83
N ILE A 170 9.15 2.31 -6.28
CA ILE A 170 8.79 2.39 -7.70
C ILE A 170 7.90 3.62 -7.93
N VAL A 171 8.22 4.42 -8.95
CA VAL A 171 7.42 5.58 -9.33
C VAL A 171 7.35 5.68 -10.85
N GLY A 172 6.24 6.18 -11.38
CA GLY A 172 6.14 6.54 -12.79
C GLY A 172 6.84 7.87 -13.06
N GLU A 173 7.54 7.97 -14.20
CA GLU A 173 8.25 9.19 -14.61
C GLU A 173 7.35 10.45 -14.62
N ASN A 174 6.08 10.26 -14.98
CA ASN A 174 5.08 11.34 -15.07
C ASN A 174 4.27 11.53 -13.78
N ASP A 175 4.54 10.76 -12.72
CA ASP A 175 3.88 10.92 -11.42
C ASP A 175 4.58 12.00 -10.58
N LYS A 176 4.35 13.25 -10.95
CA LYS A 176 4.96 14.40 -10.28
C LYS A 176 4.53 14.55 -8.82
N ARG A 177 3.37 13.99 -8.44
CA ARG A 177 2.84 14.08 -7.07
C ARG A 177 3.70 13.28 -6.09
N PHE A 178 4.14 12.08 -6.49
CA PHE A 178 4.88 11.18 -5.62
C PHE A 178 6.39 11.11 -5.90
N ALA A 179 6.88 11.76 -6.96
CA ALA A 179 8.31 11.81 -7.26
C ALA A 179 9.15 12.35 -6.09
N ALA A 180 8.65 13.36 -5.37
CA ALA A 180 9.34 13.93 -4.20
C ALA A 180 9.45 12.94 -3.02
N SER A 181 8.54 11.96 -2.91
CA SER A 181 8.57 10.96 -1.84
C SER A 181 9.78 10.04 -1.94
N MET A 182 10.29 9.79 -3.16
CA MET A 182 11.48 8.96 -3.37
C MET A 182 12.69 9.51 -2.60
N ALA A 183 12.94 10.82 -2.65
CA ALA A 183 14.05 11.44 -1.92
C ALA A 183 13.87 11.35 -0.39
N VAL A 184 12.61 11.42 0.10
CA VAL A 184 12.30 11.23 1.52
C VAL A 184 12.58 9.79 1.93
N PHE A 185 12.15 8.82 1.14
CA PHE A 185 12.38 7.40 1.42
C PHE A 185 13.87 7.07 1.39
N GLN A 186 14.62 7.51 0.38
CA GLN A 186 16.07 7.32 0.30
C GLN A 186 16.83 7.92 1.49
N LYS A 187 16.31 8.97 2.11
CA LYS A 187 16.92 9.60 3.27
C LYS A 187 16.69 8.85 4.57
N TYR A 188 15.54 8.21 4.75
CA TYR A 188 15.11 7.71 6.05
C TYR A 188 14.93 6.19 6.10
N LEU A 189 14.85 5.49 4.97
CA LEU A 189 14.63 4.05 4.88
C LEU A 189 15.85 3.34 4.28
N ASP A 190 15.96 2.03 4.51
CA ASP A 190 16.93 1.15 3.86
C ASP A 190 16.48 0.84 2.42
N VAL A 191 16.52 1.84 1.54
CA VAL A 191 16.14 1.70 0.12
C VAL A 191 17.23 0.97 -0.64
N ARG A 192 16.97 -0.29 -0.99
CA ARG A 192 17.89 -1.17 -1.75
C ARG A 192 17.84 -0.92 -3.25
N GLU A 193 16.67 -0.56 -3.76
CA GLU A 193 16.46 -0.27 -5.17
C GLU A 193 15.41 0.84 -5.33
N SER A 194 15.62 1.72 -6.33
CA SER A 194 14.65 2.73 -6.75
C SER A 194 14.46 2.63 -8.26
N VAL A 195 13.20 2.52 -8.69
CA VAL A 195 12.84 2.35 -10.10
C VAL A 195 11.93 3.50 -10.54
N VAL A 196 12.35 4.22 -11.58
CA VAL A 196 11.50 5.17 -12.30
C VAL A 196 11.08 4.51 -13.61
N VAL A 197 9.77 4.29 -13.80
CA VAL A 197 9.23 3.64 -15.01
C VAL A 197 8.97 4.69 -16.08
N PRO A 198 9.67 4.65 -17.23
CA PRO A 198 9.54 5.66 -18.29
C PRO A 198 8.11 5.71 -18.85
N GLY A 199 7.61 6.92 -19.07
CA GLY A 199 6.27 7.18 -19.62
C GLY A 199 5.10 6.85 -18.70
N ALA A 200 5.35 6.24 -17.54
CA ALA A 200 4.31 5.85 -16.61
C ALA A 200 3.82 7.03 -15.75
N GLY A 201 2.53 7.03 -15.42
CA GLY A 201 1.92 7.92 -14.45
C GLY A 201 1.66 7.21 -13.12
N HIS A 202 0.64 7.68 -12.37
CA HIS A 202 0.33 7.20 -11.02
C HIS A 202 -0.02 5.70 -10.96
N SER A 203 -0.85 5.19 -11.87
CA SER A 203 -1.26 3.77 -11.91
C SER A 203 -0.21 2.88 -12.61
N VAL A 204 1.06 3.00 -12.23
CA VAL A 204 2.18 2.30 -12.85
C VAL A 204 2.04 0.78 -12.76
N HIS A 205 1.54 0.25 -11.63
CA HIS A 205 1.36 -1.19 -11.39
C HIS A 205 0.32 -1.84 -12.32
N ARG A 206 -0.74 -1.10 -12.72
CA ARG A 206 -1.74 -1.59 -13.69
C ARG A 206 -1.23 -1.55 -15.13
N LYS A 207 -0.64 -0.41 -15.53
CA LYS A 207 -0.30 -0.16 -16.95
C LYS A 207 1.07 -0.69 -17.36
N TYR A 208 1.95 -0.88 -16.40
CA TYR A 208 3.33 -1.34 -16.61
C TYR A 208 3.65 -2.51 -15.68
N SER A 209 2.69 -3.44 -15.52
CA SER A 209 2.80 -4.59 -14.61
C SER A 209 4.07 -5.41 -14.83
N SER A 210 4.53 -5.57 -16.08
CA SER A 210 5.78 -6.27 -16.40
C SER A 210 7.01 -5.59 -15.80
N ALA A 211 7.10 -4.26 -15.87
CA ALA A 211 8.21 -3.51 -15.28
C ALA A 211 8.19 -3.60 -13.75
N VAL A 212 6.99 -3.48 -13.16
CA VAL A 212 6.78 -3.57 -11.71
C VAL A 212 7.08 -4.99 -11.22
N GLY A 213 6.52 -6.03 -11.82
CA GLY A 213 6.75 -7.42 -11.45
C GLY A 213 8.23 -7.81 -11.54
N SER A 214 8.91 -7.42 -12.62
CA SER A 214 10.35 -7.65 -12.78
C SER A 214 11.20 -6.94 -11.72
N ALA A 215 10.83 -5.72 -11.33
CA ALA A 215 11.51 -4.99 -10.26
C ALA A 215 11.31 -5.67 -8.90
N ILE A 216 10.09 -6.12 -8.59
CA ILE A 216 9.79 -6.87 -7.36
C ILE A 216 10.58 -8.17 -7.33
N GLN A 217 10.56 -8.96 -8.40
CA GLN A 217 11.29 -10.25 -8.48
C GLN A 217 12.79 -10.05 -8.25
N ARG A 218 13.39 -9.06 -8.90
CA ARG A 218 14.80 -8.69 -8.75
C ARG A 218 15.14 -8.29 -7.32
N PHE A 219 14.32 -7.41 -6.73
CA PHE A 219 14.48 -6.96 -5.35
C PHE A 219 14.40 -8.13 -4.37
N LEU A 220 13.43 -9.04 -4.52
CA LEU A 220 13.27 -10.17 -3.62
C LEU A 220 14.41 -11.19 -3.75
N SER A 221 15.02 -11.30 -4.93
CA SER A 221 16.15 -12.22 -5.16
C SER A 221 17.45 -11.82 -4.43
N ILE A 222 17.58 -10.56 -4.03
CA ILE A 222 18.76 -10.05 -3.30
C ILE A 222 18.55 -9.99 -1.79
N LEU A 223 17.33 -10.30 -1.30
CA LEU A 223 17.06 -10.33 0.13
C LEU A 223 17.60 -11.62 0.76
N PRO A 224 18.09 -11.56 2.00
CA PRO A 224 18.46 -12.76 2.74
C PRO A 224 17.26 -13.68 2.95
N SER A 225 17.56 -14.99 2.90
CA SER A 225 16.59 -16.06 3.13
C SER A 225 15.98 -16.01 4.52
#